data_5ec7bf5ca1e31e44003e2095e4cf19b3
#
_entry.id   5ec7bf5ca1e31e44003e2095e4cf19b3
#
_cell.length_a   1.000
_cell.length_b   1.000
_cell.length_c   1.000
_cell.angle_alpha   90.00
_cell.angle_beta   90.00
_cell.angle_gamma   90.00
#
_symmetry.space_group_name_H-M   'P 1'
#
loop_
_entity.id
_entity.type
_entity.pdbx_description
1 polymer ?
#
loop_
_entity_poly.entity_id
_entity_poly.type
_entity_poly.pdbx_seq_one_letter_code
_entity_poly.pdbx_strand_id
1 'polypeptide(L)'
;MLIRHPDSVRGYDLYETPEVATLALLAVEPLPLRILEPACGRGAISKVLRSAGHTVFENDIVDYGQGQDSVQDFLNFKPAWANEIDAVVTNPPNLLAQHFVRHALTLCPRVFMLLRLTFLESERRRDVLEDSGLIRVHVFRNRLPMMHRDGWTGNRVSNPTAFAWYVWQRGYIGKPEIDRISWDRGAP
;
A
#
# COMPACT_ATOMS: atom_id res chain seq x y z
N MET A 1 18.09 4.77 -21.42
CA MET A 1 17.07 5.65 -21.98
C MET A 1 15.73 5.13 -21.54
N LEU A 2 15.07 5.76 -20.56
CA LEU A 2 13.76 5.36 -20.07
C LEU A 2 12.70 5.83 -21.07
N ILE A 3 12.04 4.90 -21.74
CA ILE A 3 10.92 5.21 -22.64
C ILE A 3 9.76 5.68 -21.76
N ARG A 4 9.48 6.97 -21.73
CA ARG A 4 8.27 7.53 -21.13
C ARG A 4 7.14 7.35 -22.14
N HIS A 5 6.17 6.49 -21.83
CA HIS A 5 4.93 6.44 -22.60
C HIS A 5 4.11 7.71 -22.37
N PRO A 6 3.41 8.23 -23.39
CA PRO A 6 2.53 9.39 -23.27
C PRO A 6 1.42 9.16 -22.23
N ASP A 7 1.02 10.23 -21.53
CA ASP A 7 0.02 10.15 -20.45
C ASP A 7 -1.36 9.65 -20.91
N SER A 8 -1.68 9.80 -22.20
CA SER A 8 -2.92 9.28 -22.83
C SER A 8 -3.00 7.74 -22.94
N VAL A 9 -1.89 7.02 -22.72
CA VAL A 9 -1.81 5.56 -22.75
C VAL A 9 -1.63 4.98 -21.32
N ARG A 10 -1.47 5.83 -20.33
CA ARG A 10 -1.45 5.44 -18.92
C ARG A 10 -2.88 5.26 -18.44
N GLY A 11 -3.52 4.14 -18.73
CA GLY A 11 -4.67 3.71 -17.92
C GLY A 11 -4.36 3.92 -16.43
N TYR A 12 -5.37 3.98 -15.58
CA TYR A 12 -5.20 4.02 -14.14
C TYR A 12 -4.05 3.09 -13.73
N ASP A 13 -3.09 3.57 -12.95
CA ASP A 13 -1.79 2.93 -12.65
C ASP A 13 -2.00 1.64 -11.83
N LEU A 14 -2.71 0.67 -12.39
CA LEU A 14 -2.99 -0.62 -11.76
C LEU A 14 -1.75 -1.51 -11.85
N TYR A 15 -1.14 -1.74 -10.70
CA TYR A 15 -0.09 -2.72 -10.51
C TYR A 15 -0.52 -3.69 -9.42
N GLU A 16 -0.84 -4.91 -9.79
CA GLU A 16 -1.22 -5.92 -8.80
C GLU A 16 -0.06 -6.17 -7.83
N THR A 17 -0.35 -5.99 -6.56
CA THR A 17 0.62 -6.25 -5.49
C THR A 17 0.88 -7.75 -5.39
N PRO A 18 2.14 -8.21 -5.45
CA PRO A 18 2.43 -9.62 -5.26
C PRO A 18 1.95 -10.10 -3.89
N GLU A 19 1.29 -11.25 -3.83
CA GLU A 19 0.78 -11.87 -2.59
C GLU A 19 1.85 -11.93 -1.49
N VAL A 20 3.07 -12.30 -1.86
CA VAL A 20 4.21 -12.39 -0.95
C VAL A 20 4.53 -11.07 -0.21
N ALA A 21 4.19 -9.91 -0.80
CA ALA A 21 4.40 -8.63 -0.14
C ALA A 21 3.45 -8.47 1.06
N THR A 22 2.18 -8.83 0.91
CA THR A 22 1.18 -8.77 1.99
C THR A 22 1.42 -9.85 3.03
N LEU A 23 1.81 -11.06 2.64
CA LEU A 23 2.20 -12.12 3.57
C LEU A 23 3.41 -11.72 4.42
N ALA A 24 4.39 -11.04 3.84
CA ALA A 24 5.55 -10.52 4.57
C ALA A 24 5.15 -9.46 5.61
N LEU A 25 4.18 -8.59 5.31
CA LEU A 25 3.63 -7.64 6.28
C LEU A 25 2.96 -8.36 7.44
N LEU A 26 2.08 -9.32 7.14
CA LEU A 26 1.37 -10.12 8.15
C LEU A 26 2.30 -10.91 9.08
N ALA A 27 3.49 -11.26 8.59
CA ALA A 27 4.49 -12.00 9.40
C ALA A 27 5.18 -11.11 10.46
N VAL A 28 5.16 -9.78 10.30
CA VAL A 28 5.92 -8.85 11.16
C VAL A 28 5.06 -7.81 11.87
N GLU A 29 3.83 -7.59 11.41
CA GLU A 29 2.91 -6.61 11.99
C GLU A 29 1.60 -7.26 12.43
N PRO A 30 1.16 -7.02 13.68
CA PRO A 30 -0.18 -7.39 14.11
C PRO A 30 -1.19 -6.42 13.49
N LEU A 31 -1.88 -6.83 12.45
CA LEU A 31 -2.92 -6.03 11.84
C LEU A 31 -4.23 -6.12 12.63
N PRO A 32 -5.01 -5.02 12.73
CA PRO A 32 -6.32 -5.04 13.37
C PRO A 32 -7.35 -5.78 12.51
N LEU A 33 -8.54 -6.02 13.08
CA LEU A 33 -9.56 -6.83 12.42
C LEU A 33 -10.19 -6.14 11.22
N ARG A 34 -10.53 -4.86 11.33
CA ARG A 34 -11.30 -4.11 10.31
C ARG A 34 -10.39 -3.19 9.51
N ILE A 35 -10.19 -3.53 8.25
CA ILE A 35 -9.21 -2.90 7.36
C ILE A 35 -9.93 -2.29 6.16
N LEU A 36 -9.52 -1.09 5.77
CA LEU A 36 -9.88 -0.49 4.49
C LEU A 36 -8.71 -0.62 3.50
N GLU A 37 -8.97 -1.16 2.32
CA GLU A 37 -8.09 -1.09 1.16
C GLU A 37 -8.66 -0.05 0.16
N PRO A 38 -8.17 1.20 0.19
CA PRO A 38 -8.77 2.31 -0.57
C PRO A 38 -8.35 2.41 -2.03
N ALA A 39 -7.44 1.58 -2.49
CA ALA A 39 -7.00 1.45 -3.88
C ALA A 39 -6.84 -0.05 -4.20
N CYS A 40 -7.96 -0.78 -4.08
CA CYS A 40 -7.95 -2.24 -4.06
C CYS A 40 -7.61 -2.87 -5.43
N GLY A 41 -7.77 -2.12 -6.52
CA GLY A 41 -7.61 -2.67 -7.84
C GLY A 41 -8.46 -3.94 -8.02
N ARG A 42 -7.81 -5.07 -8.27
CA ARG A 42 -8.47 -6.38 -8.37
C ARG A 42 -8.43 -7.19 -7.06
N GLY A 43 -8.24 -6.53 -5.93
CA GLY A 43 -8.27 -7.13 -4.61
C GLY A 43 -7.06 -7.99 -4.27
N ALA A 44 -5.89 -7.71 -4.82
CA ALA A 44 -4.70 -8.52 -4.58
C ALA A 44 -4.27 -8.52 -3.10
N ILE A 45 -4.31 -7.39 -2.43
CA ILE A 45 -4.03 -7.27 -0.99
C ILE A 45 -5.22 -7.79 -0.18
N SER A 46 -6.44 -7.37 -0.53
CA SER A 46 -7.67 -7.76 0.18
C SER A 46 -7.86 -9.26 0.27
N LYS A 47 -7.58 -10.01 -0.80
CA LYS A 47 -7.69 -11.48 -0.82
C LYS A 47 -6.79 -12.11 0.23
N VAL A 48 -5.55 -11.64 0.36
CA VAL A 48 -4.59 -12.15 1.35
C VAL A 48 -5.04 -11.80 2.76
N LEU A 49 -5.47 -10.57 3.00
CA LEU A 49 -5.96 -10.12 4.30
C LEU A 49 -7.21 -10.91 4.75
N ARG A 50 -8.18 -11.11 3.85
CA ARG A 50 -9.37 -11.93 4.14
C ARG A 50 -9.00 -13.39 4.46
N SER A 51 -8.06 -13.96 3.72
CA SER A 51 -7.56 -15.31 3.99
C SER A 51 -6.85 -15.44 5.34
N ALA A 52 -6.32 -14.33 5.86
CA ALA A 52 -5.73 -14.24 7.20
C ALA A 52 -6.75 -13.93 8.31
N GLY A 53 -8.04 -13.82 7.99
CA GLY A 53 -9.12 -13.63 8.97
C GLY A 53 -9.54 -12.17 9.21
N HIS A 54 -9.05 -11.22 8.41
CA HIS A 54 -9.45 -9.81 8.52
C HIS A 54 -10.76 -9.53 7.77
N THR A 55 -11.54 -8.59 8.29
CA THR A 55 -12.67 -7.98 7.58
C THR A 55 -12.13 -6.83 6.75
N VAL A 56 -12.26 -6.90 5.42
CA VAL A 56 -11.70 -5.92 4.50
C VAL A 56 -12.83 -5.23 3.75
N PHE A 57 -12.85 -3.91 3.86
CA PHE A 57 -13.66 -3.02 3.03
C PHE A 57 -12.83 -2.57 1.84
N GLU A 58 -13.36 -2.73 0.64
CA GLU A 58 -12.67 -2.41 -0.61
C GLU A 58 -13.24 -1.16 -1.25
N ASN A 59 -12.35 -0.24 -1.60
CA ASN A 59 -12.68 0.90 -2.43
C ASN A 59 -11.64 1.07 -3.54
N ASP A 60 -12.05 1.55 -4.68
CA ASP A 60 -11.16 2.04 -5.73
C ASP A 60 -11.86 3.17 -6.48
N ILE A 61 -11.10 3.99 -7.21
CA ILE A 61 -11.67 5.02 -8.09
C ILE A 61 -12.25 4.40 -9.36
N VAL A 62 -11.85 3.15 -9.69
CA VAL A 62 -12.28 2.39 -10.86
C VAL A 62 -13.03 1.14 -10.43
N ASP A 63 -14.13 0.86 -11.09
CA ASP A 63 -14.80 -0.43 -10.99
C ASP A 63 -14.10 -1.47 -11.90
N TYR A 64 -13.41 -2.42 -11.26
CA TYR A 64 -12.76 -3.53 -11.96
C TYR A 64 -13.66 -4.77 -12.07
N GLY A 65 -14.96 -4.66 -11.72
CA GLY A 65 -15.93 -5.75 -11.84
C GLY A 65 -15.79 -6.86 -10.79
N GLN A 66 -15.18 -6.55 -9.64
CA GLN A 66 -14.94 -7.54 -8.57
C GLN A 66 -15.94 -7.44 -7.43
N GLY A 67 -16.87 -6.49 -7.49
CA GLY A 67 -17.86 -6.27 -6.45
C GLY A 67 -17.26 -5.64 -5.20
N GLN A 68 -16.31 -4.70 -5.35
CA GLN A 68 -15.80 -3.87 -4.25
C GLN A 68 -16.95 -3.11 -3.57
N ASP A 69 -16.78 -2.80 -2.28
CA ASP A 69 -17.82 -2.18 -1.45
C ASP A 69 -18.16 -0.75 -1.89
N SER A 70 -17.20 -0.03 -2.51
CA SER A 70 -17.45 1.29 -3.07
C SER A 70 -16.53 1.62 -4.25
N VAL A 71 -17.00 2.55 -5.11
CA VAL A 71 -16.24 3.10 -6.26
C VAL A 71 -16.20 4.61 -6.09
N GLN A 72 -15.14 5.12 -5.44
CA GLN A 72 -15.02 6.54 -5.11
C GLN A 72 -13.55 6.97 -5.07
N ASP A 73 -13.30 8.25 -5.34
CA ASP A 73 -12.00 8.84 -5.08
C ASP A 73 -11.70 8.83 -3.57
N PHE A 74 -10.68 8.09 -3.18
CA PHE A 74 -10.29 7.95 -1.78
C PHE A 74 -10.01 9.31 -1.10
N LEU A 75 -9.44 10.26 -1.79
CA LEU A 75 -9.10 11.56 -1.21
C LEU A 75 -10.34 12.40 -0.83
N ASN A 76 -11.50 12.06 -1.40
CA ASN A 76 -12.79 12.63 -1.07
C ASN A 76 -13.69 11.68 -0.24
N PHE A 77 -13.19 10.49 0.10
CA PHE A 77 -13.93 9.43 0.74
C PHE A 77 -14.17 9.71 2.23
N LYS A 78 -15.44 9.80 2.61
CA LYS A 78 -15.88 10.01 4.01
C LYS A 78 -17.11 9.15 4.29
N PRO A 79 -16.97 7.83 4.35
CA PRO A 79 -18.11 6.97 4.60
C PRO A 79 -18.65 7.15 6.02
N ALA A 80 -19.95 6.98 6.20
CA ALA A 80 -20.59 7.06 7.52
C ALA A 80 -19.99 6.03 8.51
N TRP A 81 -19.50 4.91 8.00
CA TRP A 81 -18.85 3.83 8.75
C TRP A 81 -17.32 3.99 8.91
N ALA A 82 -16.76 5.15 8.58
CA ALA A 82 -15.30 5.37 8.74
C ALA A 82 -14.80 5.10 10.17
N ASN A 83 -15.65 5.36 11.17
CA ASN A 83 -15.35 5.07 12.59
C ASN A 83 -15.23 3.56 12.90
N GLU A 84 -15.63 2.70 11.98
CA GLU A 84 -15.50 1.25 12.12
C GLU A 84 -14.17 0.72 11.58
N ILE A 85 -13.36 1.56 10.92
CA ILE A 85 -12.08 1.18 10.34
C ILE A 85 -10.98 1.33 11.39
N ASP A 86 -10.26 0.24 11.61
CA ASP A 86 -9.14 0.20 12.54
C ASP A 86 -7.80 0.51 11.84
N ALA A 87 -7.69 0.18 10.55
CA ALA A 87 -6.50 0.45 9.74
C ALA A 87 -6.79 0.64 8.25
N VAL A 88 -5.89 1.33 7.56
CA VAL A 88 -5.75 1.31 6.10
C VAL A 88 -4.54 0.46 5.73
N VAL A 89 -4.70 -0.46 4.78
CA VAL A 89 -3.62 -1.26 4.18
C VAL A 89 -3.74 -1.18 2.68
N THR A 90 -2.75 -0.65 1.98
CA THR A 90 -2.84 -0.42 0.53
C THR A 90 -1.49 -0.25 -0.17
N ASN A 91 -1.49 -0.41 -1.49
CA ASN A 91 -0.45 0.02 -2.41
C ASN A 91 -1.01 1.19 -3.25
N PRO A 92 -0.88 2.43 -2.79
CA PRO A 92 -1.51 3.57 -3.45
C PRO A 92 -0.79 3.98 -4.73
N PRO A 93 -1.44 4.73 -5.63
CA PRO A 93 -0.78 5.36 -6.76
C PRO A 93 0.42 6.20 -6.29
N ASN A 94 1.61 5.96 -6.88
CA ASN A 94 2.86 6.55 -6.41
C ASN A 94 2.84 8.09 -6.30
N LEU A 95 2.19 8.76 -7.26
CA LEU A 95 2.11 10.22 -7.28
C LEU A 95 1.20 10.78 -6.18
N LEU A 96 0.25 9.99 -5.68
CA LEU A 96 -0.72 10.38 -4.67
C LEU A 96 -0.39 9.84 -3.28
N ALA A 97 0.67 9.05 -3.13
CA ALA A 97 1.00 8.35 -1.89
C ALA A 97 1.00 9.27 -0.65
N GLN A 98 1.58 10.45 -0.73
CA GLN A 98 1.59 11.41 0.38
C GLN A 98 0.17 11.88 0.76
N HIS A 99 -0.70 12.12 -0.22
CA HIS A 99 -2.09 12.52 0.03
C HIS A 99 -2.88 11.36 0.64
N PHE A 100 -2.62 10.14 0.18
CA PHE A 100 -3.20 8.92 0.76
C PHE A 100 -2.84 8.76 2.23
N VAL A 101 -1.56 8.94 2.60
CA VAL A 101 -1.13 8.90 4.01
C VAL A 101 -1.89 9.91 4.87
N ARG A 102 -1.91 11.19 4.42
CA ARG A 102 -2.60 12.25 5.15
C ARG A 102 -4.08 11.93 5.34
N HIS A 103 -4.76 11.53 4.28
CA HIS A 103 -6.19 11.23 4.34
C HIS A 103 -6.47 9.98 5.20
N ALA A 104 -5.73 8.90 5.02
CA ALA A 104 -5.87 7.68 5.81
C ALA A 104 -5.74 7.95 7.32
N LEU A 105 -4.78 8.77 7.72
CA LEU A 105 -4.60 9.16 9.12
C LEU A 105 -5.74 10.01 9.69
N THR A 106 -6.61 10.60 8.87
CA THR A 106 -7.85 11.22 9.37
C THR A 106 -8.93 10.18 9.68
N LEU A 107 -8.93 9.06 8.95
CA LEU A 107 -9.97 8.03 9.06
C LEU A 107 -9.69 7.02 10.19
N CYS A 108 -8.45 6.56 10.32
CA CYS A 108 -8.10 5.49 11.26
C CYS A 108 -6.76 5.72 11.97
N PRO A 109 -6.50 5.03 13.11
CA PRO A 109 -5.28 5.22 13.88
C PRO A 109 -4.05 4.56 13.25
N ARG A 110 -4.19 3.53 12.43
CA ARG A 110 -3.07 2.79 11.85
C ARG A 110 -3.11 2.76 10.33
N VAL A 111 -1.96 3.01 9.70
CA VAL A 111 -1.84 3.05 8.24
C VAL A 111 -0.62 2.25 7.80
N PHE A 112 -0.82 1.38 6.83
CA PHE A 112 0.21 0.53 6.24
C PHE A 112 0.22 0.74 4.73
N MET A 113 1.31 1.24 4.20
CA MET A 113 1.40 1.47 2.75
C MET A 113 2.64 0.84 2.16
N LEU A 114 2.44 0.12 1.06
CA LEU A 114 3.53 -0.41 0.24
C LEU A 114 4.00 0.70 -0.69
N LEU A 115 5.18 1.25 -0.43
CA LEU A 115 5.70 2.38 -1.19
C LEU A 115 7.12 2.09 -1.69
N ARG A 116 7.53 2.84 -2.71
CA ARG A 116 8.94 2.82 -3.15
C ARG A 116 9.84 3.32 -2.02
N LEU A 117 11.04 2.75 -1.91
CA LEU A 117 11.99 3.17 -0.88
C LEU A 117 12.41 4.65 -1.02
N THR A 118 12.37 5.18 -2.26
CA THR A 118 12.59 6.60 -2.54
C THR A 118 11.50 7.53 -1.97
N PHE A 119 10.43 6.97 -1.38
CA PHE A 119 9.45 7.78 -0.66
C PHE A 119 10.06 8.45 0.58
N LEU A 120 11.15 7.89 1.14
CA LEU A 120 11.92 8.51 2.24
C LEU A 120 12.65 9.80 1.84
N GLU A 121 12.81 10.04 0.54
CA GLU A 121 13.46 11.23 0.03
C GLU A 121 12.47 12.37 -0.13
N SER A 122 12.92 13.60 -0.06
CA SER A 122 12.18 14.84 -0.33
C SER A 122 11.64 15.56 0.89
N GLU A 123 12.08 16.79 1.03
CA GLU A 123 11.59 17.74 2.03
C GLU A 123 10.08 17.96 1.96
N ARG A 124 9.46 17.83 0.79
CA ARG A 124 8.01 17.96 0.61
C ARG A 124 7.19 16.94 1.39
N ARG A 125 7.80 15.82 1.84
CA ARG A 125 7.15 14.74 2.58
C ARG A 125 7.43 14.80 4.08
N ARG A 126 8.07 15.86 4.55
CA ARG A 126 8.42 16.04 5.95
C ARG A 126 7.23 15.79 6.88
N ASP A 127 6.09 16.37 6.57
CA ASP A 127 4.87 16.25 7.37
C ASP A 127 4.42 14.78 7.56
N VAL A 128 4.54 13.93 6.52
CA VAL A 128 4.15 12.51 6.62
C VAL A 128 5.27 11.60 7.10
N LEU A 129 6.53 12.04 7.06
CA LEU A 129 7.68 11.24 7.49
C LEU A 129 8.13 11.58 8.91
N GLU A 130 7.99 12.84 9.35
CA GLU A 130 8.49 13.31 10.64
C GLU A 130 7.37 13.69 11.61
N ASP A 131 6.25 14.26 11.12
CA ASP A 131 5.26 14.90 11.97
C ASP A 131 3.95 14.10 12.11
N SER A 132 3.75 13.01 11.41
CA SER A 132 2.49 12.26 11.38
C SER A 132 2.53 10.85 11.96
N GLY A 133 3.56 10.53 12.74
CA GLY A 133 3.62 9.28 13.47
C GLY A 133 4.06 8.08 12.66
N LEU A 134 5.01 8.24 11.72
CA LEU A 134 5.71 7.11 11.11
C LEU A 134 6.45 6.33 12.20
N ILE A 135 6.10 5.05 12.39
CA ILE A 135 6.70 4.21 13.45
C ILE A 135 7.70 3.22 12.90
N ARG A 136 7.46 2.66 11.70
CA ARG A 136 8.35 1.64 11.10
C ARG A 136 8.41 1.74 9.59
N VAL A 137 9.56 1.30 9.05
CA VAL A 137 9.77 1.06 7.63
C VAL A 137 10.37 -0.34 7.46
N HIS A 138 9.57 -1.27 6.96
CA HIS A 138 10.01 -2.64 6.69
C HIS A 138 10.54 -2.76 5.26
N VAL A 139 11.86 -2.75 5.13
CA VAL A 139 12.53 -2.82 3.83
C VAL A 139 12.68 -4.28 3.41
N PHE A 140 12.26 -4.63 2.19
CA PHE A 140 12.46 -5.97 1.67
C PHE A 140 13.94 -6.26 1.42
N ARG A 141 14.44 -7.40 1.93
CA ARG A 141 15.83 -7.86 1.69
C ARG A 141 16.08 -8.15 0.22
N ASN A 142 15.08 -8.71 -0.46
CA ASN A 142 15.11 -9.02 -1.89
C ASN A 142 14.06 -8.18 -2.61
N ARG A 143 14.32 -7.85 -3.88
CA ARG A 143 13.34 -7.14 -4.72
C ARG A 143 12.06 -7.95 -4.80
N LEU A 144 10.92 -7.29 -4.63
CA LEU A 144 9.62 -7.92 -4.88
C LEU A 144 9.56 -8.39 -6.35
N PRO A 145 8.84 -9.49 -6.61
CA PRO A 145 8.48 -9.85 -7.99
C PRO A 145 7.90 -8.63 -8.70
N MET A 146 8.18 -8.51 -10.01
CA MET A 146 7.72 -7.35 -10.75
C MET A 146 6.20 -7.27 -10.72
N MET A 147 5.69 -6.12 -10.30
CA MET A 147 4.29 -5.77 -10.45
C MET A 147 4.07 -5.40 -11.91
N HIS A 148 3.51 -6.33 -12.67
CA HIS A 148 3.20 -6.08 -14.07
C HIS A 148 1.90 -5.30 -14.19
N ARG A 149 1.84 -4.42 -15.20
CA ARG A 149 0.57 -3.83 -15.62
C ARG A 149 -0.42 -4.91 -16.03
N ASP A 150 -1.68 -4.63 -15.82
CA ASP A 150 -2.76 -5.46 -16.30
C ASP A 150 -2.57 -5.82 -17.81
N GLY A 151 -2.75 -7.10 -18.14
CA GLY A 151 -2.57 -7.62 -19.50
C GLY A 151 -1.11 -7.83 -19.95
N TRP A 152 -0.12 -7.76 -19.06
CA TRP A 152 1.26 -8.08 -19.41
C TRP A 152 1.45 -9.56 -19.74
N THR A 153 1.95 -9.86 -20.94
CA THR A 153 2.25 -11.22 -21.43
C THR A 153 3.75 -11.49 -21.61
N GLY A 154 4.61 -10.52 -21.24
CA GLY A 154 6.07 -10.64 -21.40
C GLY A 154 6.77 -11.44 -20.30
N ASN A 155 8.08 -11.63 -20.43
CA ASN A 155 8.91 -12.35 -19.47
C ASN A 155 8.90 -11.68 -18.09
N ARG A 156 8.93 -12.51 -17.02
CA ARG A 156 9.10 -12.01 -15.66
C ARG A 156 10.51 -11.43 -15.50
N VAL A 157 10.60 -10.12 -15.45
CA VAL A 157 11.84 -9.37 -15.21
C VAL A 157 11.89 -8.96 -13.73
N SER A 158 13.07 -8.95 -13.13
CA SER A 158 13.23 -8.44 -11.78
C SER A 158 12.83 -6.96 -11.71
N ASN A 159 12.08 -6.58 -10.66
CA ASN A 159 11.70 -5.19 -10.45
C ASN A 159 12.94 -4.36 -10.06
N PRO A 160 13.34 -3.35 -10.85
CA PRO A 160 14.48 -2.51 -10.50
C PRO A 160 14.21 -1.62 -9.27
N THR A 161 12.94 -1.45 -8.90
CA THR A 161 12.50 -0.55 -7.84
C THR A 161 12.50 -1.26 -6.48
N ALA A 162 13.11 -0.64 -5.47
CA ALA A 162 13.00 -1.07 -4.09
C ALA A 162 11.67 -0.61 -3.50
N PHE A 163 11.01 -1.51 -2.78
CA PHE A 163 9.80 -1.21 -2.02
C PHE A 163 10.02 -1.50 -0.53
N ALA A 164 9.17 -0.89 0.29
CA ALA A 164 9.06 -1.14 1.71
C ALA A 164 7.61 -0.97 2.16
N TRP A 165 7.23 -1.64 3.24
CA TRP A 165 6.01 -1.31 3.97
C TRP A 165 6.32 -0.20 4.95
N TYR A 166 5.56 0.88 4.86
CA TYR A 166 5.61 2.01 5.78
C TYR A 166 4.44 1.90 6.74
N VAL A 167 4.70 2.07 8.02
CA VAL A 167 3.70 1.91 9.09
C VAL A 167 3.59 3.20 9.88
N TRP A 168 2.40 3.78 9.89
CA TRP A 168 2.07 4.94 10.71
C TRP A 168 1.12 4.55 11.83
N GLN A 169 1.27 5.25 12.94
CA GLN A 169 0.35 5.22 14.06
C GLN A 169 0.06 6.65 14.49
N ARG A 170 -1.19 7.05 14.38
CA ARG A 170 -1.64 8.39 14.79
C ARG A 170 -1.26 8.66 16.25
N GLY A 171 -0.66 9.83 16.52
CA GLY A 171 -0.24 10.23 17.85
C GLY A 171 1.09 9.66 18.33
N TYR A 172 1.76 8.83 17.53
CA TYR A 172 3.12 8.42 17.89
C TYR A 172 4.09 9.60 17.77
N ILE A 173 4.94 9.76 18.79
CA ILE A 173 6.00 10.77 18.84
C ILE A 173 7.32 10.02 19.01
N GLY A 174 8.17 10.05 18.00
CA GLY A 174 9.46 9.36 18.03
C GLY A 174 10.05 9.22 16.62
N LYS A 175 11.23 8.61 16.57
CA LYS A 175 11.86 8.28 15.29
C LYS A 175 11.36 6.92 14.79
N PRO A 176 11.17 6.76 13.48
CA PRO A 176 10.79 5.47 12.93
C PRO A 176 11.93 4.45 13.07
N GLU A 177 11.56 3.20 13.30
CA GLU A 177 12.47 2.07 13.21
C GLU A 177 12.56 1.58 11.77
N ILE A 178 13.74 1.15 11.36
CA ILE A 178 13.96 0.54 10.04
C ILE A 178 14.31 -0.93 10.23
N ASP A 179 13.44 -1.80 9.75
CA ASP A 179 13.63 -3.24 9.75
C ASP A 179 13.83 -3.79 8.34
N ARG A 180 14.45 -4.97 8.26
CA ARG A 180 14.59 -5.71 7.01
C ARG A 180 13.79 -7.00 7.06
N ILE A 181 12.79 -7.11 6.20
CA ILE A 181 11.91 -8.28 6.09
C ILE A 181 12.20 -9.11 4.85
N SER A 182 11.85 -10.38 4.88
CA SER A 182 11.92 -11.28 3.73
C SER A 182 10.51 -11.71 3.32
N TRP A 183 10.28 -11.75 2.03
CA TRP A 183 9.10 -12.39 1.45
C TRP A 183 9.41 -13.82 0.98
N ASP A 184 10.69 -14.17 0.94
CA ASP A 184 11.17 -15.50 0.57
C ASP A 184 11.27 -16.36 1.83
N ARG A 185 10.36 -17.31 1.99
CA ARG A 185 10.33 -18.24 3.13
C ARG A 185 11.26 -19.44 2.95
N GLY A 186 12.25 -19.37 2.08
CA GLY A 186 13.05 -20.54 1.69
C GLY A 186 14.56 -20.41 1.81
N ALA A 187 15.11 -19.29 2.26
CA ALA A 187 16.56 -19.15 2.46
C ALA A 187 16.90 -18.87 3.93
N PRO A 188 17.72 -19.73 4.57
CA PRO A 188 18.31 -19.45 5.88
C PRO A 188 19.23 -18.25 5.83
#